data_f1ada30efa271285f92ca3efae379b59
#
_entry.id   f1ada30efa271285f92ca3efae379b59
#
_cell.length_a   1.000
_cell.length_b   1.000
_cell.length_c   1.000
_cell.angle_alpha   90.00
_cell.angle_beta   90.00
_cell.angle_gamma   90.00
#
_symmetry.space_group_name_H-M   'P 1'
#
loop_
_entity.id
_entity.type
_entity.pdbx_description
1 polymer ?
#
loop_
_entity_poly.entity_id
_entity_poly.type
_entity_poly.pdbx_seq_one_letter_code
_entity_poly.pdbx_strand_id
1 'polypeptide(L)'
;MSDAMTLFSQALEQLRLAALNIPGLTGLATYPFLFRPLVMVVLLGVVAGVIGVIVNLRSAEFSAEAMVHAVFPGIVAGAVYWGIDAIIPAASVVAVAAAVVLTIVSHRSHRGEASEAGTAVVLTSFFSVGLILSLAKGDMSGQLEALMFGRLLEVTDERLAQALIVCAVALLLIAATWKEQVAYAFDRTGARASGLRLLALDLVLNTAIAAAVVSASTAVGILLVIGYLVIPGATARVLASRVRTMVLVAIAVGVGGGYLGMLLMALPGTSDKPISPQATVALVMTSILLIAVGVSTARERLRGPARRAGSVQSAAAASTSTTVGAPASADPIGGPEDSARGVTPTAKRSRV
;
A
#
# COMPACT_ATOMS: atom_id res chain seq x y z
N MET A 1 7.08 33.77 5.51
CA MET A 1 7.55 32.37 5.53
C MET A 1 8.53 32.12 6.67
N SER A 2 9.40 33.07 7.04
CA SER A 2 10.35 32.92 8.15
C SER A 2 9.69 32.66 9.53
N ASP A 3 8.62 33.40 9.86
CA ASP A 3 7.99 33.30 11.19
C ASP A 3 7.26 31.97 11.44
N ALA A 4 6.57 31.44 10.41
CA ALA A 4 5.93 30.12 10.50
C ALA A 4 6.96 28.99 10.66
N MET A 5 8.11 29.10 9.99
CA MET A 5 9.17 28.10 10.07
C MET A 5 9.88 28.15 11.44
N THR A 6 10.08 29.36 12.00
CA THR A 6 10.63 29.49 13.36
C THR A 6 9.69 28.92 14.41
N LEU A 7 8.39 29.16 14.30
CA LEU A 7 7.39 28.54 15.18
C LEU A 7 7.36 27.02 15.06
N PHE A 8 7.46 26.49 13.84
CA PHE A 8 7.54 25.04 13.60
C PHE A 8 8.79 24.42 14.25
N SER A 9 9.97 25.03 14.04
CA SER A 9 11.22 24.55 14.65
C SER A 9 11.16 24.59 16.17
N GLN A 10 10.57 25.65 16.76
CA GLN A 10 10.36 25.74 18.22
C GLN A 10 9.41 24.66 18.73
N ALA A 11 8.29 24.43 18.03
CA ALA A 11 7.35 23.37 18.40
C ALA A 11 8.00 21.98 18.33
N LEU A 12 8.82 21.73 17.30
CA LEU A 12 9.56 20.48 17.15
C LEU A 12 10.57 20.28 18.28
N GLU A 13 11.25 21.36 18.69
CA GLU A 13 12.20 21.31 19.81
C GLU A 13 11.49 21.07 21.14
N GLN A 14 10.33 21.68 21.38
CA GLN A 14 9.53 21.40 22.56
C GLN A 14 9.06 19.94 22.59
N LEU A 15 8.64 19.41 21.43
CA LEU A 15 8.27 17.99 21.31
C LEU A 15 9.46 17.06 21.61
N ARG A 16 10.67 17.43 21.15
CA ARG A 16 11.90 16.69 21.48
C ARG A 16 12.20 16.68 22.96
N LEU A 17 12.10 17.85 23.64
CA LEU A 17 12.31 17.97 25.08
C LEU A 17 11.28 17.17 25.89
N ALA A 18 10.03 17.15 25.44
CA ALA A 18 8.99 16.31 26.04
C ALA A 18 9.30 14.81 25.86
N ALA A 19 9.80 14.42 24.69
CA ALA A 19 10.18 13.04 24.39
C ALA A 19 11.35 12.52 25.24
N LEU A 20 12.22 13.39 25.75
CA LEU A 20 13.30 13.01 26.69
C LEU A 20 12.77 12.39 28.00
N ASN A 21 11.55 12.74 28.39
CA ASN A 21 10.93 12.22 29.61
C ASN A 21 10.25 10.84 29.41
N ILE A 22 10.20 10.34 28.18
CA ILE A 22 9.53 9.08 27.84
C ILE A 22 10.59 7.95 27.80
N PRO A 23 10.49 6.93 28.69
CA PRO A 23 11.41 5.81 28.65
C PRO A 23 11.32 5.09 27.30
N GLY A 24 12.48 4.84 26.68
CA GLY A 24 12.60 4.26 25.33
C GLY A 24 12.83 5.29 24.22
N LEU A 25 12.37 6.53 24.36
CA LEU A 25 12.66 7.60 23.38
C LEU A 25 13.90 8.43 23.73
N THR A 26 14.38 8.36 24.97
CA THR A 26 15.52 9.14 25.47
C THR A 26 16.75 9.04 24.57
N GLY A 27 17.13 7.84 24.11
CA GLY A 27 18.31 7.65 23.26
C GLY A 27 18.21 8.35 21.90
N LEU A 28 17.04 8.33 21.28
CA LEU A 28 16.79 8.99 19.98
C LEU A 28 16.48 10.47 20.12
N ALA A 29 15.87 10.89 21.24
CA ALA A 29 15.54 12.29 21.52
C ALA A 29 16.74 13.10 22.04
N THR A 30 17.81 12.47 22.53
CA THR A 30 19.01 13.12 23.04
C THR A 30 19.68 13.98 21.95
N TYR A 31 19.67 13.46 20.72
CA TYR A 31 20.32 14.13 19.58
C TYR A 31 19.30 14.69 18.59
N PRO A 32 19.29 16.00 18.30
CA PRO A 32 18.35 16.60 17.35
C PRO A 32 18.38 15.96 15.95
N PHE A 33 19.56 15.51 15.49
CA PHE A 33 19.72 14.86 14.19
C PHE A 33 19.10 13.46 14.12
N LEU A 34 18.80 12.80 15.25
CA LEU A 34 18.08 11.52 15.32
C LEU A 34 16.57 11.74 15.54
N PHE A 35 16.20 12.85 16.19
CA PHE A 35 14.80 13.11 16.50
C PHE A 35 13.97 13.51 15.26
N ARG A 36 14.52 14.33 14.36
CA ARG A 36 13.86 14.69 13.10
C ARG A 36 13.52 13.49 12.22
N PRO A 37 14.48 12.58 11.94
CA PRO A 37 14.19 11.29 11.31
C PRO A 37 13.13 10.47 12.01
N LEU A 38 13.14 10.43 13.34
CA LEU A 38 12.13 9.71 14.11
C LEU A 38 10.73 10.26 13.85
N VAL A 39 10.55 11.58 13.92
CA VAL A 39 9.26 12.23 13.63
C VAL A 39 8.81 11.93 12.20
N MET A 40 9.74 11.97 11.24
CA MET A 40 9.45 11.65 9.84
C MET A 40 9.00 10.20 9.66
N VAL A 41 9.68 9.25 10.29
CA VAL A 41 9.34 7.83 10.24
C VAL A 41 7.98 7.56 10.90
N VAL A 42 7.67 8.22 12.02
CA VAL A 42 6.35 8.13 12.67
C VAL A 42 5.26 8.68 11.76
N LEU A 43 5.48 9.85 11.15
CA LEU A 43 4.55 10.44 10.19
C LEU A 43 4.28 9.49 9.02
N LEU A 44 5.33 8.98 8.41
CA LEU A 44 5.22 8.03 7.31
C LEU A 44 4.54 6.72 7.73
N GLY A 45 4.83 6.22 8.94
CA GLY A 45 4.19 5.02 9.48
C GLY A 45 2.68 5.18 9.63
N VAL A 46 2.20 6.34 10.08
CA VAL A 46 0.77 6.66 10.18
C VAL A 46 0.15 6.74 8.79
N VAL A 47 0.73 7.52 7.89
CA VAL A 47 0.22 7.74 6.53
C VAL A 47 0.18 6.45 5.73
N ALA A 48 1.30 5.73 5.71
CA ALA A 48 1.41 4.45 5.04
C ALA A 48 0.51 3.38 5.66
N GLY A 49 0.32 3.39 6.99
CA GLY A 49 -0.62 2.51 7.66
C GLY A 49 -2.06 2.72 7.20
N VAL A 50 -2.51 3.96 7.07
CA VAL A 50 -3.88 4.28 6.63
C VAL A 50 -4.05 4.00 5.13
N ILE A 51 -3.17 4.53 4.28
CA ILE A 51 -3.23 4.36 2.83
C ILE A 51 -2.99 2.91 2.44
N GLY A 52 -1.99 2.25 3.05
CA GLY A 52 -1.62 0.87 2.77
C GLY A 52 -2.73 -0.13 3.07
N VAL A 53 -3.60 0.12 4.04
CA VAL A 53 -4.80 -0.71 4.25
C VAL A 53 -5.72 -0.63 3.05
N ILE A 54 -6.01 0.57 2.51
CA ILE A 54 -6.86 0.71 1.32
C ILE A 54 -6.18 0.09 0.09
N VAL A 55 -4.87 0.30 -0.07
CA VAL A 55 -4.09 -0.32 -1.16
C VAL A 55 -4.22 -1.85 -1.13
N ASN A 56 -4.01 -2.47 0.04
CA ASN A 56 -4.14 -3.92 0.20
C ASN A 56 -5.58 -4.44 0.07
N LEU A 57 -6.59 -3.70 0.55
CA LEU A 57 -7.99 -4.08 0.39
C LEU A 57 -8.45 -4.04 -1.06
N ARG A 58 -7.89 -3.12 -1.86
CA ARG A 58 -8.24 -2.92 -3.28
C ARG A 58 -7.32 -3.68 -4.24
N SER A 59 -6.32 -4.43 -3.72
CA SER A 59 -5.27 -5.09 -4.50
C SER A 59 -4.58 -4.11 -5.47
N ALA A 60 -4.25 -2.91 -4.95
CA ALA A 60 -3.67 -1.82 -5.71
C ALA A 60 -2.15 -1.70 -5.47
N GLU A 61 -1.49 -2.77 -5.00
CA GLU A 61 -0.06 -2.79 -4.67
C GLU A 61 0.79 -2.46 -5.91
N PHE A 62 0.42 -3.01 -7.06
CA PHE A 62 1.13 -2.75 -8.31
C PHE A 62 0.95 -1.30 -8.80
N SER A 63 -0.24 -0.71 -8.58
CA SER A 63 -0.46 0.72 -8.85
C SER A 63 0.36 1.61 -7.93
N ALA A 64 0.51 1.20 -6.67
CA ALA A 64 1.34 1.91 -5.71
C ALA A 64 2.83 1.85 -6.10
N GLU A 65 3.33 0.69 -6.53
CA GLU A 65 4.67 0.52 -7.06
C GLU A 65 4.91 1.38 -8.31
N ALA A 66 3.96 1.36 -9.25
CA ALA A 66 4.03 2.19 -10.44
C ALA A 66 4.11 3.68 -10.10
N MET A 67 3.37 4.13 -9.08
CA MET A 67 3.39 5.51 -8.62
C MET A 67 4.75 5.92 -8.04
N VAL A 68 5.41 5.03 -7.29
CA VAL A 68 6.75 5.29 -6.75
C VAL A 68 7.74 5.59 -7.87
N HIS A 69 7.71 4.82 -8.94
CA HIS A 69 8.57 5.03 -10.11
C HIS A 69 8.12 6.20 -10.99
N ALA A 70 6.81 6.46 -11.08
CA ALA A 70 6.26 7.55 -11.88
C ALA A 70 6.53 8.94 -11.29
N VAL A 71 6.78 9.05 -10.00
CA VAL A 71 7.17 10.31 -9.34
C VAL A 71 8.66 10.65 -9.55
N PHE A 72 9.49 9.67 -9.91
CA PHE A 72 10.94 9.80 -10.05
C PHE A 72 11.41 10.97 -10.94
N PRO A 73 10.82 11.27 -12.12
CA PRO A 73 11.21 12.43 -12.92
C PRO A 73 11.08 13.75 -12.18
N GLY A 74 10.04 13.89 -11.36
CA GLY A 74 9.81 15.08 -10.54
C GLY A 74 10.85 15.25 -9.45
N ILE A 75 11.24 14.15 -8.79
CA ILE A 75 12.31 14.13 -7.79
C ILE A 75 13.63 14.55 -8.42
N VAL A 76 13.98 13.96 -9.56
CA VAL A 76 15.22 14.27 -10.29
C VAL A 76 15.19 15.73 -10.79
N ALA A 77 14.10 16.16 -11.40
CA ALA A 77 13.98 17.54 -11.88
C ALA A 77 14.11 18.55 -10.73
N GLY A 78 13.47 18.32 -9.59
CA GLY A 78 13.59 19.13 -8.39
C GLY A 78 15.04 19.23 -7.93
N ALA A 79 15.69 18.10 -7.74
CA ALA A 79 17.08 18.04 -7.25
C ALA A 79 18.07 18.71 -8.22
N VAL A 80 17.88 18.50 -9.53
CA VAL A 80 18.83 18.94 -10.57
C VAL A 80 18.72 20.44 -10.89
N TYR A 81 17.49 20.97 -10.97
CA TYR A 81 17.26 22.33 -11.48
C TYR A 81 17.04 23.37 -10.38
N TRP A 82 16.49 22.97 -9.23
CA TRP A 82 16.12 23.90 -8.15
C TRP A 82 16.75 23.56 -6.80
N GLY A 83 17.47 22.44 -6.71
CA GLY A 83 18.13 22.02 -5.47
C GLY A 83 17.29 21.09 -4.61
N ILE A 84 17.93 20.56 -3.56
CA ILE A 84 17.39 19.45 -2.76
C ILE A 84 16.11 19.85 -2.01
N ASP A 85 15.93 21.12 -1.62
CA ASP A 85 14.75 21.59 -0.89
C ASP A 85 13.53 21.80 -1.81
N ALA A 86 13.74 21.84 -3.14
CA ALA A 86 12.68 21.91 -4.13
C ALA A 86 12.18 20.53 -4.62
N ILE A 87 12.73 19.44 -4.10
CA ILE A 87 12.32 18.08 -4.51
C ILE A 87 10.83 17.84 -4.24
N ILE A 88 10.34 18.15 -3.04
CA ILE A 88 8.94 17.90 -2.67
C ILE A 88 7.97 18.67 -3.55
N PRO A 89 8.08 19.99 -3.75
CA PRO A 89 7.16 20.72 -4.62
C PRO A 89 7.26 20.31 -6.09
N ALA A 90 8.46 20.06 -6.64
CA ALA A 90 8.62 19.62 -8.01
C ALA A 90 8.06 18.18 -8.22
N ALA A 91 8.36 17.27 -7.31
CA ALA A 91 7.84 15.93 -7.33
C ALA A 91 6.30 15.91 -7.19
N SER A 92 5.71 16.82 -6.40
CA SER A 92 4.25 16.90 -6.23
C SER A 92 3.53 17.23 -7.54
N VAL A 93 4.08 18.10 -8.38
CA VAL A 93 3.50 18.43 -9.69
C VAL A 93 3.49 17.20 -10.61
N VAL A 94 4.64 16.50 -10.70
CA VAL A 94 4.75 15.29 -11.51
C VAL A 94 3.90 14.16 -10.94
N ALA A 95 3.80 14.06 -9.62
CA ALA A 95 2.99 13.08 -8.92
C ALA A 95 1.50 13.21 -9.24
N VAL A 96 0.96 14.43 -9.30
CA VAL A 96 -0.43 14.69 -9.71
C VAL A 96 -0.63 14.28 -11.18
N ALA A 97 0.29 14.64 -12.07
CA ALA A 97 0.21 14.24 -13.47
C ALA A 97 0.25 12.71 -13.63
N ALA A 98 1.15 12.04 -12.91
CA ALA A 98 1.27 10.59 -12.90
C ALA A 98 -0.01 9.91 -12.35
N ALA A 99 -0.59 10.45 -11.27
CA ALA A 99 -1.85 9.95 -10.71
C ALA A 99 -3.01 10.03 -11.71
N VAL A 100 -3.12 11.12 -12.45
CA VAL A 100 -4.13 11.29 -13.51
C VAL A 100 -3.91 10.28 -14.64
N VAL A 101 -2.68 10.18 -15.15
CA VAL A 101 -2.34 9.27 -16.25
C VAL A 101 -2.59 7.82 -15.83
N LEU A 102 -2.11 7.41 -14.66
CA LEU A 102 -2.29 6.06 -14.14
C LEU A 102 -3.79 5.74 -13.96
N THR A 103 -4.57 6.68 -13.42
CA THR A 103 -6.02 6.49 -13.25
C THR A 103 -6.73 6.31 -14.58
N ILE A 104 -6.40 7.12 -15.59
CA ILE A 104 -7.01 7.01 -16.93
C ILE A 104 -6.65 5.68 -17.58
N VAL A 105 -5.37 5.28 -17.51
CA VAL A 105 -4.89 4.02 -18.10
C VAL A 105 -5.54 2.83 -17.43
N SER A 106 -5.54 2.77 -16.10
CA SER A 106 -6.17 1.68 -15.35
C SER A 106 -7.69 1.62 -15.57
N HIS A 107 -8.34 2.75 -15.77
CA HIS A 107 -9.79 2.81 -15.99
C HIS A 107 -10.21 2.40 -17.41
N ARG A 108 -9.38 2.68 -18.43
CA ARG A 108 -9.62 2.27 -19.81
C ARG A 108 -9.39 0.78 -20.05
N SER A 109 -8.53 0.16 -19.27
CA SER A 109 -8.23 -1.26 -19.36
C SER A 109 -9.27 -2.07 -18.58
N HIS A 110 -10.34 -2.51 -19.25
CA HIS A 110 -11.49 -3.18 -18.62
C HIS A 110 -11.22 -4.62 -18.17
N ARG A 111 -10.08 -5.21 -18.54
CA ARG A 111 -9.66 -6.58 -18.16
C ARG A 111 -8.43 -6.51 -17.28
N GLY A 112 -8.40 -7.29 -16.19
CA GLY A 112 -7.35 -7.25 -15.16
C GLY A 112 -5.92 -7.25 -15.69
N GLU A 113 -5.57 -8.19 -16.58
CA GLU A 113 -4.23 -8.29 -17.18
C GLU A 113 -3.87 -7.06 -18.05
N ALA A 114 -4.84 -6.50 -18.80
CA ALA A 114 -4.63 -5.30 -19.59
C ALA A 114 -4.41 -4.06 -18.71
N SER A 115 -4.98 -4.03 -17.51
CA SER A 115 -4.76 -2.97 -16.53
C SER A 115 -3.33 -3.01 -15.97
N GLU A 116 -2.80 -4.18 -15.67
CA GLU A 116 -1.42 -4.35 -15.19
C GLU A 116 -0.41 -3.98 -16.27
N ALA A 117 -0.62 -4.42 -17.53
CA ALA A 117 0.23 -4.04 -18.65
C ALA A 117 0.24 -2.52 -18.88
N GLY A 118 -0.92 -1.86 -18.81
CA GLY A 118 -1.01 -0.40 -18.91
C GLY A 118 -0.27 0.31 -17.79
N THR A 119 -0.40 -0.19 -16.56
CA THR A 119 0.31 0.32 -15.39
C THR A 119 1.83 0.17 -15.54
N ALA A 120 2.30 -0.97 -16.07
CA ALA A 120 3.72 -1.21 -16.35
C ALA A 120 4.28 -0.24 -17.40
N VAL A 121 3.51 0.09 -18.45
CA VAL A 121 3.89 1.09 -19.45
C VAL A 121 4.04 2.47 -18.81
N VAL A 122 3.10 2.90 -17.97
CA VAL A 122 3.20 4.18 -17.25
C VAL A 122 4.45 4.20 -16.37
N LEU A 123 4.67 3.16 -15.56
CA LEU A 123 5.85 3.00 -14.72
C LEU A 123 7.14 3.18 -15.52
N THR A 124 7.29 2.39 -16.59
CA THR A 124 8.52 2.37 -17.39
C THR A 124 8.75 3.70 -18.11
N SER A 125 7.69 4.31 -18.65
CA SER A 125 7.78 5.58 -19.39
C SER A 125 8.23 6.71 -18.46
N PHE A 126 7.60 6.89 -17.33
CA PHE A 126 7.97 7.94 -16.38
C PHE A 126 9.37 7.70 -15.81
N PHE A 127 9.68 6.47 -15.39
CA PHE A 127 11.01 6.14 -14.87
C PHE A 127 12.11 6.43 -15.89
N SER A 128 11.91 6.06 -17.16
CA SER A 128 12.85 6.33 -18.24
C SER A 128 13.08 7.83 -18.46
N VAL A 129 12.02 8.64 -18.40
CA VAL A 129 12.16 10.11 -18.46
C VAL A 129 13.00 10.63 -17.30
N GLY A 130 12.77 10.16 -16.09
CA GLY A 130 13.58 10.53 -14.93
C GLY A 130 15.05 10.14 -15.07
N LEU A 131 15.31 8.96 -15.62
CA LEU A 131 16.66 8.49 -15.88
C LEU A 131 17.37 9.37 -16.95
N ILE A 132 16.68 9.69 -18.05
CA ILE A 132 17.22 10.59 -19.08
C ILE A 132 17.54 11.98 -18.50
N LEU A 133 16.66 12.54 -17.69
CA LEU A 133 16.89 13.82 -17.01
C LEU A 133 18.11 13.77 -16.07
N SER A 134 18.30 12.67 -15.38
CA SER A 134 19.45 12.45 -14.51
C SER A 134 20.76 12.39 -15.30
N LEU A 135 20.78 11.68 -16.43
CA LEU A 135 21.96 11.52 -17.26
C LEU A 135 22.31 12.79 -18.06
N ALA A 136 21.33 13.60 -18.40
CA ALA A 136 21.52 14.81 -19.23
C ALA A 136 22.39 15.89 -18.57
N LYS A 137 22.57 15.88 -17.25
CA LYS A 137 23.31 16.92 -16.52
C LYS A 137 24.70 16.48 -16.01
N GLY A 138 25.24 15.37 -16.50
CA GLY A 138 26.59 14.89 -16.18
C GLY A 138 26.66 14.06 -14.91
N ASP A 139 27.78 14.06 -14.21
CA ASP A 139 28.13 13.13 -13.13
C ASP A 139 27.21 13.23 -11.89
N MET A 140 26.00 12.68 -12.03
CA MET A 140 24.96 12.61 -11.00
C MET A 140 24.85 11.22 -10.36
N SER A 141 25.78 10.30 -10.66
CA SER A 141 25.68 8.91 -10.20
C SER A 141 25.56 8.79 -8.67
N GLY A 142 26.35 9.53 -7.92
CA GLY A 142 26.27 9.55 -6.46
C GLY A 142 25.01 10.22 -5.92
N GLN A 143 24.48 11.23 -6.61
CA GLN A 143 23.20 11.87 -6.22
C GLN A 143 22.02 10.96 -6.54
N LEU A 144 22.06 10.24 -7.65
CA LEU A 144 21.04 9.26 -8.03
C LEU A 144 20.95 8.15 -6.99
N GLU A 145 22.10 7.60 -6.58
CA GLU A 145 22.20 6.61 -5.53
C GLU A 145 21.60 7.14 -4.21
N ALA A 146 21.94 8.36 -3.83
CA ALA A 146 21.40 9.01 -2.65
C ALA A 146 19.87 9.22 -2.71
N LEU A 147 19.30 9.49 -3.89
CA LEU A 147 17.84 9.62 -4.07
C LEU A 147 17.14 8.25 -4.03
N MET A 148 17.78 7.19 -4.51
CA MET A 148 17.21 5.84 -4.48
C MET A 148 17.21 5.26 -3.07
N PHE A 149 18.30 5.42 -2.32
CA PHE A 149 18.42 4.89 -0.96
C PHE A 149 17.88 5.85 0.12
N GLY A 150 17.76 7.15 -0.21
CA GLY A 150 17.32 8.18 0.73
C GLY A 150 18.43 8.66 1.68
N ARG A 151 18.13 9.73 2.41
CA ARG A 151 19.04 10.35 3.39
C ARG A 151 18.27 10.65 4.68
N LEU A 152 17.87 9.57 5.37
CA LEU A 152 17.00 9.69 6.55
C LEU A 152 17.60 10.58 7.64
N LEU A 153 18.91 10.55 7.84
CA LEU A 153 19.61 11.37 8.86
C LEU A 153 19.79 12.84 8.46
N GLU A 154 19.56 13.18 7.19
CA GLU A 154 19.70 14.56 6.68
C GLU A 154 18.34 15.29 6.53
N VAL A 155 17.31 14.85 7.26
CA VAL A 155 15.99 15.49 7.23
C VAL A 155 16.08 16.87 7.90
N THR A 156 15.80 17.92 7.11
CA THR A 156 15.71 19.29 7.58
C THR A 156 14.32 19.63 8.09
N ASP A 157 14.18 20.70 8.91
CA ASP A 157 12.88 21.18 9.39
C ASP A 157 11.97 21.58 8.24
N GLU A 158 12.52 22.14 7.17
CA GLU A 158 11.76 22.54 5.97
C GLU A 158 11.16 21.35 5.26
N ARG A 159 11.94 20.28 5.02
CA ARG A 159 11.46 19.05 4.39
C ARG A 159 10.44 18.34 5.26
N LEU A 160 10.64 18.33 6.59
CA LEU A 160 9.69 17.75 7.52
C LEU A 160 8.35 18.52 7.50
N ALA A 161 8.39 19.85 7.46
CA ALA A 161 7.19 20.69 7.35
C ALA A 161 6.47 20.48 6.01
N GLN A 162 7.20 20.45 4.90
CA GLN A 162 6.63 20.16 3.58
C GLN A 162 5.99 18.75 3.54
N ALA A 163 6.68 17.74 4.05
CA ALA A 163 6.17 16.38 4.13
C ALA A 163 4.92 16.29 5.01
N LEU A 164 4.88 17.00 6.14
CA LEU A 164 3.71 17.05 7.02
C LEU A 164 2.48 17.61 6.28
N ILE A 165 2.63 18.70 5.53
CA ILE A 165 1.54 19.32 4.76
C ILE A 165 1.03 18.34 3.70
N VAL A 166 1.93 17.76 2.92
CA VAL A 166 1.56 16.82 1.84
C VAL A 166 0.90 15.55 2.41
N CYS A 167 1.42 15.01 3.50
CA CYS A 167 0.84 13.87 4.21
C CYS A 167 -0.53 14.20 4.82
N ALA A 168 -0.70 15.40 5.39
CA ALA A 168 -1.99 15.84 5.91
C ALA A 168 -3.05 15.91 4.80
N VAL A 169 -2.70 16.45 3.64
CA VAL A 169 -3.59 16.46 2.47
C VAL A 169 -3.95 15.05 2.04
N ALA A 170 -2.98 14.13 1.96
CA ALA A 170 -3.23 12.73 1.62
C ALA A 170 -4.20 12.04 2.60
N LEU A 171 -3.98 12.23 3.90
CA LEU A 171 -4.85 11.69 4.94
C LEU A 171 -6.25 12.29 4.89
N LEU A 172 -6.39 13.60 4.64
CA LEU A 172 -7.68 14.27 4.49
C LEU A 172 -8.45 13.73 3.27
N LEU A 173 -7.78 13.53 2.13
CA LEU A 173 -8.40 12.95 0.93
C LEU A 173 -8.92 11.54 1.19
N ILE A 174 -8.14 10.69 1.85
CA ILE A 174 -8.57 9.33 2.19
C ILE A 174 -9.64 9.35 3.27
N ALA A 175 -9.54 10.20 4.30
CA ALA A 175 -10.54 10.29 5.36
C ALA A 175 -11.89 10.77 4.82
N ALA A 176 -11.90 11.77 3.93
CA ALA A 176 -13.10 12.29 3.30
C ALA A 176 -13.83 11.24 2.44
N THR A 177 -13.07 10.32 1.81
CA THR A 177 -13.61 9.27 0.93
C THR A 177 -13.55 7.88 1.56
N TRP A 178 -13.31 7.78 2.88
CA TRP A 178 -13.07 6.52 3.55
C TRP A 178 -14.16 5.48 3.33
N LYS A 179 -15.44 5.88 3.49
CA LYS A 179 -16.58 4.98 3.38
C LYS A 179 -16.72 4.44 1.95
N GLU A 180 -16.57 5.31 0.97
CA GLU A 180 -16.64 4.98 -0.45
C GLU A 180 -15.47 4.10 -0.88
N GLN A 181 -14.26 4.36 -0.38
CA GLN A 181 -13.08 3.54 -0.65
C GLN A 181 -13.25 2.12 -0.10
N VAL A 182 -13.77 1.99 1.13
CA VAL A 182 -14.04 0.69 1.75
C VAL A 182 -15.17 -0.04 1.01
N ALA A 183 -16.28 0.65 0.70
CA ALA A 183 -17.38 0.05 -0.07
C ALA A 183 -16.90 -0.46 -1.44
N TYR A 184 -16.10 0.32 -2.13
CA TYR A 184 -15.51 -0.05 -3.42
C TYR A 184 -14.56 -1.25 -3.32
N ALA A 185 -13.80 -1.37 -2.22
CA ALA A 185 -12.88 -2.49 -1.99
C ALA A 185 -13.60 -3.83 -1.81
N PHE A 186 -14.79 -3.83 -1.21
CA PHE A 186 -15.57 -5.06 -0.99
C PHE A 186 -16.47 -5.45 -2.16
N ASP A 187 -17.10 -4.47 -2.80
CA ASP A 187 -18.00 -4.71 -3.95
C ASP A 187 -17.91 -3.58 -4.98
N ARG A 188 -17.09 -3.80 -6.01
CA ARG A 188 -16.93 -2.86 -7.13
C ARG A 188 -18.22 -2.69 -7.94
N THR A 189 -18.99 -3.76 -8.10
CA THR A 189 -20.21 -3.77 -8.91
C THR A 189 -21.33 -3.04 -8.19
N GLY A 190 -21.54 -3.32 -6.91
CA GLY A 190 -22.51 -2.64 -6.05
C GLY A 190 -22.17 -1.16 -5.86
N ALA A 191 -20.89 -0.83 -5.69
CA ALA A 191 -20.44 0.57 -5.62
C ALA A 191 -20.79 1.36 -6.90
N ARG A 192 -20.61 0.75 -8.08
CA ARG A 192 -21.01 1.35 -9.35
C ARG A 192 -22.54 1.49 -9.44
N ALA A 193 -23.28 0.46 -9.06
CA ALA A 193 -24.75 0.49 -9.07
C ALA A 193 -25.34 1.52 -8.10
N SER A 194 -24.65 1.79 -6.98
CA SER A 194 -25.01 2.84 -6.02
C SER A 194 -24.67 4.27 -6.49
N GLY A 195 -24.17 4.44 -7.72
CA GLY A 195 -23.86 5.75 -8.30
C GLY A 195 -22.51 6.34 -7.87
N LEU A 196 -21.63 5.58 -7.21
CA LEU A 196 -20.31 6.05 -6.86
C LEU A 196 -19.45 6.28 -8.11
N ARG A 197 -18.73 7.39 -8.14
CA ARG A 197 -17.81 7.76 -9.23
C ARG A 197 -16.48 7.03 -9.04
N LEU A 198 -16.37 5.78 -9.52
CA LEU A 198 -15.19 4.92 -9.32
C LEU A 198 -13.90 5.57 -9.82
N LEU A 199 -13.95 6.29 -10.95
CA LEU A 199 -12.80 7.02 -11.48
C LEU A 199 -12.29 8.09 -10.51
N ALA A 200 -13.20 8.82 -9.86
CA ALA A 200 -12.81 9.81 -8.86
C ALA A 200 -12.18 9.15 -7.62
N LEU A 201 -12.70 8.00 -7.18
CA LEU A 201 -12.14 7.24 -6.07
C LEU A 201 -10.76 6.66 -6.40
N ASP A 202 -10.56 6.20 -7.65
CA ASP A 202 -9.25 5.76 -8.13
C ASP A 202 -8.25 6.93 -8.19
N LEU A 203 -8.69 8.10 -8.66
CA LEU A 203 -7.86 9.30 -8.70
C LEU A 203 -7.47 9.77 -7.29
N VAL A 204 -8.40 9.77 -6.35
CA VAL A 204 -8.14 10.13 -4.95
C VAL A 204 -7.12 9.17 -4.34
N LEU A 205 -7.28 7.87 -4.53
CA LEU A 205 -6.33 6.88 -4.01
C LEU A 205 -4.95 7.06 -4.63
N ASN A 206 -4.85 7.15 -5.96
CA ASN A 206 -3.57 7.35 -6.64
C ASN A 206 -2.90 8.67 -6.24
N THR A 207 -3.67 9.75 -6.05
CA THR A 207 -3.15 11.03 -5.55
C THR A 207 -2.65 10.92 -4.11
N ALA A 208 -3.36 10.19 -3.25
CA ALA A 208 -2.92 9.97 -1.88
C ALA A 208 -1.65 9.09 -1.80
N ILE A 209 -1.56 8.06 -2.64
CA ILE A 209 -0.34 7.25 -2.80
C ILE A 209 0.82 8.15 -3.28
N ALA A 210 0.59 8.95 -4.32
CA ALA A 210 1.58 9.87 -4.85
C ALA A 210 2.10 10.87 -3.80
N ALA A 211 1.21 11.44 -3.00
CA ALA A 211 1.56 12.33 -1.91
C ALA A 211 2.40 11.64 -0.82
N ALA A 212 2.03 10.41 -0.44
CA ALA A 212 2.84 9.62 0.48
C ALA A 212 4.23 9.31 -0.08
N VAL A 213 4.32 8.95 -1.37
CA VAL A 213 5.58 8.68 -2.08
C VAL A 213 6.47 9.90 -2.11
N VAL A 214 5.94 11.07 -2.50
CA VAL A 214 6.70 12.35 -2.56
C VAL A 214 7.27 12.69 -1.19
N SER A 215 6.46 12.58 -0.14
CA SER A 215 6.88 12.89 1.23
C SER A 215 7.95 11.93 1.74
N ALA A 216 7.82 10.63 1.42
CA ALA A 216 8.71 9.58 1.88
C ALA A 216 10.03 9.55 1.10
N SER A 217 10.03 9.87 -0.19
CA SER A 217 11.18 9.72 -1.09
C SER A 217 12.41 10.52 -0.65
N THR A 218 12.20 11.70 -0.08
CA THR A 218 13.29 12.57 0.38
C THR A 218 14.01 12.07 1.63
N ALA A 219 13.29 11.32 2.47
CA ALA A 219 13.82 10.82 3.74
C ALA A 219 14.27 9.36 3.64
N VAL A 220 13.37 8.52 3.16
CA VAL A 220 13.51 7.06 3.23
C VAL A 220 14.03 6.48 1.93
N GLY A 221 13.98 7.25 0.85
CA GLY A 221 14.36 6.82 -0.49
C GLY A 221 13.29 6.01 -1.20
N ILE A 222 13.38 5.98 -2.53
CA ILE A 222 12.36 5.37 -3.40
C ILE A 222 12.16 3.88 -3.10
N LEU A 223 13.26 3.14 -2.85
CA LEU A 223 13.20 1.69 -2.64
C LEU A 223 12.46 1.28 -1.37
N LEU A 224 12.62 2.04 -0.28
CA LEU A 224 11.96 1.70 0.98
C LEU A 224 10.52 2.18 1.05
N VAL A 225 10.14 3.17 0.24
CA VAL A 225 8.75 3.71 0.20
C VAL A 225 7.73 2.63 -0.11
N ILE A 226 8.03 1.73 -1.08
CA ILE A 226 7.14 0.62 -1.43
C ILE A 226 6.92 -0.28 -0.21
N GLY A 227 8.02 -0.64 0.47
CA GLY A 227 7.95 -1.43 1.71
C GLY A 227 7.07 -0.78 2.77
N TYR A 228 7.24 0.53 2.99
CA TYR A 228 6.41 1.31 3.92
C TYR A 228 4.92 1.30 3.55
N LEU A 229 4.61 1.38 2.27
CA LEU A 229 3.22 1.47 1.81
C LEU A 229 2.51 0.11 1.82
N VAL A 230 3.23 -0.99 1.54
CA VAL A 230 2.64 -2.31 1.34
C VAL A 230 2.73 -3.18 2.62
N ILE A 231 3.90 -3.24 3.27
CA ILE A 231 4.15 -4.18 4.38
C ILE A 231 3.20 -3.97 5.58
N PRO A 232 2.96 -2.75 6.09
CA PRO A 232 2.06 -2.56 7.22
C PRO A 232 0.63 -2.99 6.92
N GLY A 233 0.13 -2.65 5.70
CA GLY A 233 -1.20 -3.05 5.23
C GLY A 233 -1.32 -4.58 5.07
N ALA A 234 -0.34 -5.22 4.46
CA ALA A 234 -0.28 -6.67 4.29
C ALA A 234 -0.24 -7.40 5.65
N THR A 235 0.60 -6.92 6.58
CA THR A 235 0.67 -7.46 7.95
C THR A 235 -0.67 -7.34 8.67
N ALA A 236 -1.32 -6.18 8.55
CA ALA A 236 -2.62 -5.94 9.15
C ALA A 236 -3.71 -6.85 8.57
N ARG A 237 -3.68 -7.13 7.27
CA ARG A 237 -4.60 -8.05 6.60
C ARG A 237 -4.45 -9.50 7.10
N VAL A 238 -3.23 -9.92 7.42
CA VAL A 238 -2.95 -11.24 8.01
C VAL A 238 -3.45 -11.36 9.44
N LEU A 239 -3.32 -10.27 10.25
CA LEU A 239 -3.59 -10.32 11.68
C LEU A 239 -5.01 -9.91 12.06
N ALA A 240 -5.72 -9.12 11.25
CA ALA A 240 -7.01 -8.54 11.58
C ALA A 240 -8.08 -8.82 10.53
N SER A 241 -9.32 -9.08 11.00
CA SER A 241 -10.49 -9.34 10.15
C SER A 241 -11.42 -8.12 10.00
N ARG A 242 -11.24 -7.08 10.82
CA ARG A 242 -12.06 -5.86 10.78
C ARG A 242 -11.23 -4.69 10.27
N VAL A 243 -11.77 -3.90 9.35
CA VAL A 243 -11.05 -2.76 8.73
C VAL A 243 -10.49 -1.79 9.78
N ARG A 244 -11.25 -1.45 10.81
CA ARG A 244 -10.77 -0.56 11.89
C ARG A 244 -9.55 -1.14 12.60
N THR A 245 -9.57 -2.43 12.92
CA THR A 245 -8.44 -3.12 13.54
C THR A 245 -7.26 -3.22 12.58
N MET A 246 -7.51 -3.41 11.27
CA MET A 246 -6.46 -3.41 10.25
C MET A 246 -5.72 -2.07 10.23
N VAL A 247 -6.44 -0.94 10.28
CA VAL A 247 -5.81 0.39 10.32
C VAL A 247 -4.94 0.56 11.56
N LEU A 248 -5.44 0.19 12.73
CA LEU A 248 -4.66 0.30 13.98
C LEU A 248 -3.41 -0.58 13.95
N VAL A 249 -3.54 -1.82 13.48
CA VAL A 249 -2.41 -2.75 13.33
C VAL A 249 -1.41 -2.22 12.30
N ALA A 250 -1.88 -1.72 11.15
CA ALA A 250 -1.02 -1.18 10.11
C ALA A 250 -0.23 0.05 10.63
N ILE A 251 -0.88 0.97 11.32
CA ILE A 251 -0.19 2.12 11.96
C ILE A 251 0.82 1.62 12.98
N ALA A 252 0.44 0.67 13.84
CA ALA A 252 1.35 0.12 14.86
C ALA A 252 2.58 -0.55 14.23
N VAL A 253 2.41 -1.28 13.12
CA VAL A 253 3.51 -1.91 12.38
C VAL A 253 4.36 -0.85 11.67
N GLY A 254 3.76 0.14 11.01
CA GLY A 254 4.48 1.20 10.32
C GLY A 254 5.31 2.06 11.28
N VAL A 255 4.71 2.54 12.35
CA VAL A 255 5.37 3.36 13.37
C VAL A 255 6.35 2.51 14.18
N GLY A 256 5.92 1.35 14.66
CA GLY A 256 6.74 0.46 15.46
C GLY A 256 7.93 -0.11 14.70
N GLY A 257 7.72 -0.53 13.45
CA GLY A 257 8.79 -1.04 12.58
C GLY A 257 9.83 0.04 12.28
N GLY A 258 9.37 1.26 12.01
CA GLY A 258 10.27 2.40 11.81
C GLY A 258 11.05 2.77 13.06
N TYR A 259 10.38 2.85 14.21
CA TYR A 259 11.01 3.12 15.51
C TYR A 259 12.04 2.04 15.88
N LEU A 260 11.67 0.77 15.80
CA LEU A 260 12.56 -0.35 16.10
C LEU A 260 13.76 -0.40 15.15
N GLY A 261 13.56 -0.09 13.85
CA GLY A 261 14.65 0.00 12.88
C GLY A 261 15.65 1.09 13.23
N MET A 262 15.19 2.27 13.65
CA MET A 262 16.06 3.34 14.13
C MET A 262 16.75 3.01 15.45
N LEU A 263 16.04 2.36 16.36
CA LEU A 263 16.61 1.93 17.65
C LEU A 263 17.70 0.90 17.43
N LEU A 264 17.50 -0.07 16.54
CA LEU A 264 18.48 -1.11 16.23
C LEU A 264 19.77 -0.51 15.65
N MET A 265 19.66 0.52 14.82
CA MET A 265 20.82 1.26 14.30
C MET A 265 21.58 2.01 15.41
N ALA A 266 20.84 2.53 16.42
CA ALA A 266 21.43 3.33 17.50
C ALA A 266 22.10 2.47 18.60
N LEU A 267 21.97 1.14 18.56
CA LEU A 267 22.59 0.25 19.54
C LEU A 267 24.12 0.21 19.36
N PRO A 268 24.88 0.49 20.43
CA PRO A 268 26.33 0.41 20.39
C PRO A 268 26.81 -1.05 20.23
N GLY A 269 27.74 -1.28 19.32
CA GLY A 269 28.44 -2.58 19.21
C GLY A 269 27.98 -3.51 18.09
N THR A 270 27.09 -3.09 17.20
CA THR A 270 26.59 -3.98 16.13
C THR A 270 27.51 -4.08 14.91
N SER A 271 28.46 -3.17 14.69
CA SER A 271 29.43 -3.28 13.58
C SER A 271 30.46 -2.15 13.57
N ASP A 272 31.70 -2.45 13.15
CA ASP A 272 32.70 -1.45 12.76
C ASP A 272 32.34 -0.69 11.47
N LYS A 273 31.22 -1.07 10.82
CA LYS A 273 30.75 -0.45 9.57
C LYS A 273 29.44 0.29 9.82
N PRO A 274 29.25 1.49 9.26
CA PRO A 274 27.99 2.23 9.37
C PRO A 274 26.88 1.43 8.68
N ILE A 275 25.86 1.08 9.47
CA ILE A 275 24.67 0.40 8.96
C ILE A 275 23.70 1.45 8.45
N SER A 276 23.15 1.26 7.24
CA SER A 276 22.16 2.16 6.67
C SER A 276 20.85 2.11 7.50
N PRO A 277 20.36 3.26 8.01
CA PRO A 277 19.10 3.31 8.76
C PRO A 277 17.91 2.80 7.96
N GLN A 278 17.90 3.04 6.66
CA GLN A 278 16.84 2.59 5.77
C GLN A 278 16.83 1.05 5.66
N ALA A 279 17.99 0.43 5.56
CA ALA A 279 18.10 -1.02 5.48
C ALA A 279 17.64 -1.70 6.78
N THR A 280 17.95 -1.14 7.95
CA THR A 280 17.48 -1.66 9.24
C THR A 280 15.97 -1.56 9.38
N VAL A 281 15.37 -0.44 8.98
CA VAL A 281 13.92 -0.25 8.98
C VAL A 281 13.24 -1.27 8.06
N ALA A 282 13.75 -1.45 6.83
CA ALA A 282 13.21 -2.43 5.88
C ALA A 282 13.26 -3.86 6.44
N LEU A 283 14.39 -4.22 7.03
CA LEU A 283 14.63 -5.55 7.59
C LEU A 283 13.69 -5.82 8.77
N VAL A 284 13.51 -4.85 9.68
CA VAL A 284 12.61 -4.96 10.81
C VAL A 284 11.17 -5.12 10.34
N MET A 285 10.70 -4.28 9.40
CA MET A 285 9.34 -4.37 8.87
C MET A 285 9.08 -5.73 8.18
N THR A 286 10.02 -6.19 7.36
CA THR A 286 9.93 -7.49 6.70
C THR A 286 9.91 -8.62 7.71
N SER A 287 10.74 -8.54 8.77
CA SER A 287 10.73 -9.53 9.85
C SER A 287 9.39 -9.59 10.59
N ILE A 288 8.77 -8.42 10.86
CA ILE A 288 7.43 -8.35 11.47
C ILE A 288 6.40 -9.04 10.58
N LEU A 289 6.42 -8.80 9.28
CA LEU A 289 5.52 -9.47 8.31
C LEU A 289 5.73 -10.98 8.33
N LEU A 290 6.97 -11.46 8.24
CA LEU A 290 7.28 -12.90 8.23
C LEU A 290 6.84 -13.57 9.54
N ILE A 291 7.04 -12.94 10.68
CA ILE A 291 6.55 -13.43 11.98
C ILE A 291 5.02 -13.48 11.99
N ALA A 292 4.34 -12.43 11.50
CA ALA A 292 2.89 -12.39 11.43
C ALA A 292 2.33 -13.52 10.55
N VAL A 293 2.91 -13.76 9.39
CA VAL A 293 2.53 -14.85 8.49
C VAL A 293 2.81 -16.20 9.14
N GLY A 294 3.98 -16.39 9.76
CA GLY A 294 4.35 -17.62 10.46
C GLY A 294 3.38 -17.96 11.61
N VAL A 295 3.03 -16.96 12.41
CA VAL A 295 2.07 -17.11 13.52
C VAL A 295 0.65 -17.41 12.99
N SER A 296 0.23 -16.75 11.90
CA SER A 296 -1.07 -17.01 11.29
C SER A 296 -1.16 -18.42 10.76
N THR A 297 -0.18 -18.88 10.00
CA THR A 297 -0.14 -20.25 9.45
C THR A 297 -0.05 -21.33 10.53
N ALA A 298 0.72 -21.07 11.59
CA ALA A 298 0.79 -21.97 12.74
C ALA A 298 -0.57 -22.08 13.46
N ARG A 299 -1.26 -20.95 13.66
CA ARG A 299 -2.62 -20.93 14.25
C ARG A 299 -3.63 -21.69 13.41
N GLU A 300 -3.57 -21.57 12.09
CA GLU A 300 -4.45 -22.32 11.17
C GLU A 300 -4.19 -23.82 11.24
N ARG A 301 -2.93 -24.23 11.28
CA ARG A 301 -2.56 -25.66 11.42
C ARG A 301 -3.03 -26.24 12.75
N LEU A 302 -2.92 -25.49 13.84
CA LEU A 302 -3.38 -25.92 15.17
C LEU A 302 -4.92 -25.97 15.29
N ARG A 303 -5.65 -25.16 14.52
CA ARG A 303 -7.12 -25.14 14.47
C ARG A 303 -7.71 -26.16 13.50
N GLY A 304 -6.91 -26.91 12.78
CA GLY A 304 -7.24 -27.52 11.50
C GLY A 304 -7.82 -28.92 11.47
N PRO A 305 -8.18 -29.77 12.45
CA PRO A 305 -9.11 -30.88 12.12
C PRO A 305 -10.54 -30.72 12.62
N ALA A 306 -10.77 -29.93 13.67
CA ALA A 306 -12.10 -29.85 14.29
C ALA A 306 -13.19 -29.21 13.42
N ARG A 307 -12.84 -28.28 12.52
CA ARG A 307 -13.82 -27.62 11.64
C ARG A 307 -14.24 -28.48 10.43
N ARG A 308 -13.36 -29.33 9.91
CA ARG A 308 -13.70 -30.26 8.81
C ARG A 308 -14.65 -31.39 9.27
N ALA A 309 -14.49 -31.88 10.51
CA ALA A 309 -15.37 -32.85 11.10
C ALA A 309 -16.80 -32.31 11.30
N GLY A 310 -16.96 -31.07 11.75
CA GLY A 310 -18.26 -30.44 11.96
C GLY A 310 -19.03 -30.12 10.65
N SER A 311 -18.33 -29.75 9.58
CA SER A 311 -18.97 -29.46 8.29
C SER A 311 -19.41 -30.75 7.56
N VAL A 312 -18.65 -31.82 7.70
CA VAL A 312 -19.03 -33.14 7.14
C VAL A 312 -20.22 -33.74 7.90
N GLN A 313 -20.27 -33.60 9.23
CA GLN A 313 -21.42 -34.04 10.02
C GLN A 313 -22.68 -33.20 9.76
N SER A 314 -22.56 -31.89 9.57
CA SER A 314 -23.69 -31.03 9.20
C SER A 314 -24.21 -31.32 7.81
N ALA A 315 -23.34 -31.59 6.83
CA ALA A 315 -23.74 -32.00 5.49
C ALA A 315 -24.39 -33.38 5.47
N ALA A 316 -23.88 -34.34 6.26
CA ALA A 316 -24.47 -35.67 6.42
C ALA A 316 -25.84 -35.61 7.12
N ALA A 317 -26.02 -34.78 8.14
CA ALA A 317 -27.31 -34.59 8.80
C ALA A 317 -28.36 -33.90 7.89
N ALA A 318 -27.93 -32.98 7.03
CA ALA A 318 -28.83 -32.34 6.05
C ALA A 318 -29.27 -33.29 4.93
N SER A 319 -28.42 -34.25 4.51
CA SER A 319 -28.78 -35.25 3.51
C SER A 319 -29.71 -36.33 4.05
N THR A 320 -29.69 -36.62 5.36
CA THR A 320 -30.57 -37.61 6.00
C THR A 320 -31.98 -37.08 6.25
N SER A 321 -32.15 -35.75 6.35
CA SER A 321 -33.47 -35.15 6.57
C SER A 321 -34.33 -34.97 5.30
N THR A 322 -33.74 -35.15 4.11
CA THR A 322 -34.44 -34.98 2.82
C THR A 322 -35.05 -36.33 2.31
N THR A 323 -34.79 -37.47 2.98
CA THR A 323 -35.26 -38.80 2.53
C THR A 323 -36.48 -39.30 3.30
N VAL A 324 -37.07 -38.54 4.22
CA VAL A 324 -38.30 -38.92 4.95
C VAL A 324 -39.42 -37.96 4.57
N GLY A 325 -40.07 -38.23 3.44
CA GLY A 325 -41.24 -37.42 3.05
C GLY A 325 -41.67 -37.64 1.60
N ALA A 326 -41.83 -38.92 1.18
CA ALA A 326 -42.59 -39.21 -0.03
C ALA A 326 -43.82 -40.04 0.37
N PRO A 327 -45.06 -39.55 0.23
CA PRO A 327 -46.23 -40.39 0.33
C PRO A 327 -46.44 -41.16 -0.99
N ALA A 328 -46.58 -42.49 -0.82
CA ALA A 328 -47.04 -43.39 -1.88
C ALA A 328 -48.57 -43.19 -2.08
N SER A 329 -48.98 -43.01 -3.31
CA SER A 329 -50.32 -43.42 -3.86
C SER A 329 -50.25 -43.26 -5.37
N ALA A 330 -50.24 -44.36 -6.15
CA ALA A 330 -51.35 -45.03 -6.79
C ALA A 330 -51.85 -44.21 -8.00
N ASP A 331 -52.01 -44.67 -9.21
CA ASP A 331 -52.40 -45.88 -9.87
C ASP A 331 -52.17 -45.73 -11.40
N PRO A 332 -52.21 -46.78 -12.21
CA PRO A 332 -51.84 -46.80 -13.61
C PRO A 332 -53.09 -46.81 -14.51
N ILE A 333 -53.15 -46.01 -15.58
CA ILE A 333 -54.07 -46.27 -16.70
C ILE A 333 -53.43 -45.84 -18.03
N GLY A 334 -53.35 -46.78 -18.98
CA GLY A 334 -53.63 -46.62 -20.41
C GLY A 334 -52.46 -46.18 -21.31
N GLY A 335 -51.85 -47.13 -22.02
CA GLY A 335 -51.26 -46.85 -23.34
C GLY A 335 -52.38 -46.88 -24.42
N PRO A 336 -52.10 -46.97 -25.73
CA PRO A 336 -50.85 -46.92 -26.46
C PRO A 336 -50.90 -46.07 -27.76
N GLU A 337 -49.91 -46.24 -28.65
CA GLU A 337 -49.88 -45.91 -30.08
C GLU A 337 -49.42 -44.42 -30.37
N ASP A 338 -48.54 -44.10 -31.25
CA ASP A 338 -47.98 -44.65 -32.48
C ASP A 338 -47.19 -43.54 -33.18
N SER A 339 -46.30 -43.96 -34.05
CA SER A 339 -45.68 -43.28 -35.20
C SER A 339 -44.42 -42.44 -34.99
N ALA A 340 -43.33 -43.08 -35.22
CA ALA A 340 -42.38 -43.04 -36.32
C ALA A 340 -42.21 -41.69 -37.07
N ARG A 341 -40.95 -41.25 -37.11
CA ARG A 341 -40.10 -40.69 -38.16
C ARG A 341 -39.04 -39.87 -37.48
N GLY A 342 -37.78 -40.18 -37.45
CA GLY A 342 -36.89 -40.50 -38.54
C GLY A 342 -36.33 -39.20 -39.15
N VAL A 343 -35.18 -38.69 -38.64
CA VAL A 343 -34.17 -38.05 -39.51
C VAL A 343 -32.85 -38.00 -38.76
N THR A 344 -31.84 -38.55 -39.40
CA THR A 344 -30.44 -38.72 -39.08
C THR A 344 -29.59 -37.43 -39.09
N PRO A 345 -28.38 -37.48 -38.60
CA PRO A 345 -27.51 -36.32 -38.35
C PRO A 345 -26.66 -35.98 -39.59
N THR A 346 -26.35 -34.73 -39.76
CA THR A 346 -25.25 -34.31 -40.63
C THR A 346 -24.18 -33.56 -39.87
N ALA A 347 -23.02 -34.18 -39.86
CA ALA A 347 -21.73 -33.59 -39.57
C ALA A 347 -21.35 -32.53 -40.63
N LYS A 348 -20.79 -31.41 -40.22
CA LYS A 348 -19.93 -30.66 -41.12
C LYS A 348 -18.74 -30.03 -40.38
N ARG A 349 -17.59 -30.61 -40.69
CA ARG A 349 -16.23 -30.02 -40.51
C ARG A 349 -16.10 -28.75 -41.37
N SER A 350 -15.30 -27.80 -40.91
CA SER A 350 -14.06 -27.27 -41.51
C SER A 350 -13.75 -25.91 -40.85
N ARG A 351 -12.55 -25.79 -40.29
CA ARG A 351 -11.36 -25.13 -40.84
C ARG A 351 -11.63 -23.69 -41.35
N VAL A 352 -11.15 -22.72 -40.61
CA VAL A 352 -9.90 -21.94 -40.89
C VAL A 352 -9.55 -21.21 -39.61
#